data_2cbfd6f26f28bf86e8b41652526b5c45
#
_entry.id   2cbfd6f26f28bf86e8b41652526b5c45
#
_cell.length_a   1.000
_cell.length_b   1.000
_cell.length_c   1.000
_cell.angle_alpha   90.00
_cell.angle_beta   90.00
_cell.angle_gamma   90.00
#
_symmetry.space_group_name_H-M   'P 1'
#
loop_
_entity.id
_entity.type
_entity.pdbx_description
1 polymer ?
#
loop_
_entity_poly.entity_id
_entity_poly.type
_entity_poly.pdbx_seq_one_letter_code
_entity_poly.pdbx_strand_id
1 'polypeptide(L)' 'MPTVVYIGDRLREVRTRRLLTQEELAEKSGVSPGTVANIERDHREPHFRTIRKLAKALDVDPTELLGD' A
#
# COMPACT_ATOMS: atom_id res chain seq x y z
N MET A 1 -6.96 5.72 -22.48
CA MET A 1 -5.60 5.42 -21.99
C MET A 1 -5.71 4.73 -20.64
N PRO A 2 -5.14 3.56 -20.51
CA PRO A 2 -5.11 2.95 -19.20
C PRO A 2 -4.23 3.79 -18.28
N THR A 3 -4.75 4.09 -17.10
CA THR A 3 -3.99 4.82 -16.10
C THR A 3 -3.31 3.81 -15.21
N VAL A 4 -1.98 3.86 -15.17
CA VAL A 4 -1.22 3.04 -14.25
C VAL A 4 -1.18 3.78 -12.91
N VAL A 5 -1.63 3.11 -11.85
CA VAL A 5 -1.67 3.71 -10.52
C VAL A 5 -0.56 3.14 -9.67
N TYR A 6 0.47 3.94 -9.44
CA TYR A 6 1.55 3.59 -8.53
C TYR A 6 1.34 4.35 -7.23
N ILE A 7 1.37 3.62 -6.12
CA ILE A 7 1.11 4.20 -4.81
C ILE A 7 2.31 4.04 -3.87
N GLY A 8 3.48 3.69 -4.42
CA GLY A 8 4.64 3.32 -3.61
C GLY A 8 5.05 4.36 -2.58
N ASP A 9 5.26 5.60 -3.02
CA ASP A 9 5.68 6.66 -2.12
C ASP A 9 4.61 6.95 -1.07
N ARG A 10 3.36 6.99 -1.50
CA ARG A 10 2.25 7.29 -0.60
C ARG A 10 2.06 6.16 0.41
N LEU A 11 2.17 4.92 -0.05
CA LEU A 11 2.05 3.76 0.85
C LEU A 11 3.14 3.79 1.92
N ARG A 12 4.38 4.06 1.51
CA ARG A 12 5.50 4.15 2.45
C ARG A 12 5.27 5.27 3.47
N GLU A 13 4.81 6.43 3.00
CA GLU A 13 4.54 7.57 3.87
C GLU A 13 3.50 7.23 4.93
N VAL A 14 2.37 6.66 4.50
CA VAL A 14 1.30 6.32 5.43
C VAL A 14 1.73 5.21 6.38
N ARG A 15 2.45 4.20 5.85
CA ARG A 15 2.96 3.10 6.67
C ARG A 15 3.89 3.62 7.78
N THR A 16 4.83 4.49 7.41
CA THR A 16 5.79 5.00 8.39
C THR A 16 5.13 5.92 9.42
N ARG A 17 4.09 6.65 9.03
CA ARG A 17 3.31 7.44 9.99
C ARG A 17 2.68 6.55 11.04
N ARG A 18 2.32 5.33 10.68
CA ARG A 18 1.73 4.37 11.61
C ARG A 18 2.79 3.55 12.34
N LEU A 19 4.07 3.86 12.11
CA LEU A 19 5.20 3.20 12.75
C LEU A 19 5.22 1.69 12.50
N LEU A 20 4.82 1.28 11.29
CA LEU A 20 4.79 -0.13 10.90
C LEU A 20 5.94 -0.45 9.96
N THR A 21 6.54 -1.63 10.15
CA THR A 21 7.47 -2.18 9.17
C THR A 21 6.69 -2.76 8.01
N GLN A 22 7.38 -3.05 6.90
CA GLN A 22 6.74 -3.73 5.77
C GLN A 22 6.15 -5.07 6.19
N GLU A 23 6.89 -5.83 7.02
CA GLU A 23 6.43 -7.12 7.51
C GLU A 23 5.18 -6.97 8.37
N GLU A 24 5.15 -5.96 9.23
CA GLU A 24 3.99 -5.73 10.08
C GLU A 24 2.77 -5.35 9.25
N LEU A 25 2.96 -4.51 8.24
CA LEU A 25 1.85 -4.15 7.36
C LEU A 25 1.35 -5.38 6.59
N ALA A 26 2.28 -6.20 6.12
CA ALA A 26 1.92 -7.43 5.42
C ALA A 26 1.07 -8.33 6.30
N GLU A 27 1.49 -8.52 7.55
CA GLU A 27 0.76 -9.35 8.50
C GLU A 27 -0.65 -8.79 8.75
N LYS A 28 -0.75 -7.48 8.98
CA LYS A 28 -2.05 -6.85 9.27
C LYS A 28 -2.98 -6.86 8.06
N SER A 29 -2.43 -6.74 6.88
CA SER A 29 -3.24 -6.60 5.66
C SER A 29 -3.57 -7.94 5.00
N GLY A 30 -2.82 -8.99 5.32
CA GLY A 30 -2.93 -10.25 4.61
C GLY A 30 -2.27 -10.23 3.24
N VAL A 31 -1.49 -9.19 2.94
CA VAL A 31 -0.74 -9.06 1.71
C VAL A 31 0.70 -9.53 2.00
N SER A 32 1.32 -10.25 1.08
CA SER A 32 2.67 -10.78 1.33
C SER A 32 3.69 -9.65 1.47
N PRO A 33 4.74 -9.85 2.29
CA PRO A 33 5.78 -8.83 2.45
C PRO A 33 6.47 -8.47 1.14
N GLY A 34 6.69 -9.45 0.26
CA GLY A 34 7.27 -9.20 -1.05
C GLY A 34 6.39 -8.30 -1.90
N THR A 35 5.07 -8.48 -1.83
CA THR A 35 4.14 -7.64 -2.55
C THR A 35 4.16 -6.22 -2.01
N VAL A 36 4.18 -6.05 -0.68
CA VAL A 36 4.27 -4.73 -0.07
C VAL A 36 5.55 -4.02 -0.54
N ALA A 37 6.68 -4.71 -0.48
CA ALA A 37 7.96 -4.14 -0.90
C ALA A 37 7.94 -3.74 -2.38
N ASN A 38 7.39 -4.59 -3.25
CA ASN A 38 7.33 -4.29 -4.68
C ASN A 38 6.41 -3.12 -4.98
N ILE A 39 5.30 -2.99 -4.26
CA ILE A 39 4.41 -1.85 -4.42
C ILE A 39 5.13 -0.56 -4.00
N GLU A 40 5.87 -0.58 -2.90
CA GLU A 40 6.58 0.61 -2.41
C GLU A 40 7.71 1.04 -3.35
N ARG A 41 8.25 0.12 -4.12
CA ARG A 41 9.29 0.44 -5.12
C ARG A 41 8.72 0.79 -6.49
N ASP A 42 7.40 0.80 -6.62
CA ASP A 42 6.70 0.98 -7.89
C ASP A 42 7.07 -0.06 -8.94
N HIS A 43 7.49 -1.26 -8.48
CA HIS A 43 7.75 -2.39 -9.37
C HIS A 43 6.47 -3.15 -9.69
N ARG A 44 5.38 -2.81 -9.04
CA ARG A 44 4.11 -3.48 -9.21
C ARG A 44 2.97 -2.51 -9.04
N GLU A 45 2.04 -2.56 -9.99
CA GLU A 45 0.78 -1.82 -9.88
C GLU A 45 -0.19 -2.66 -9.05
N PRO A 46 -0.66 -2.14 -7.91
CA PRO A 46 -1.58 -2.91 -7.07
C PRO A 46 -2.99 -2.90 -7.64
N HIS A 47 -3.70 -4.01 -7.44
CA HIS A 47 -5.14 -4.07 -7.73
C HIS A 47 -5.90 -3.29 -6.68
N PHE A 48 -7.10 -2.81 -7.02
CA PHE A 48 -7.94 -2.09 -6.06
C PHE A 48 -8.21 -2.92 -4.80
N ARG A 49 -8.36 -4.23 -4.95
CA ARG A 49 -8.55 -5.12 -3.81
C ARG A 49 -7.36 -5.03 -2.84
N THR A 50 -6.15 -5.02 -3.40
CA THR A 50 -4.94 -4.91 -2.59
C THR A 50 -4.86 -3.55 -1.91
N ILE A 51 -5.20 -2.48 -2.64
CA ILE A 51 -5.22 -1.13 -2.07
C ILE A 51 -6.19 -1.07 -0.88
N ARG A 52 -7.37 -1.66 -1.02
CA ARG A 52 -8.35 -1.68 0.07
C ARG A 52 -7.84 -2.45 1.29
N LYS A 53 -7.17 -3.58 1.07
CA LYS A 53 -6.59 -4.36 2.17
C LYS A 53 -5.53 -3.56 2.92
N LEU A 54 -4.66 -2.88 2.18
CA LEU A 54 -3.61 -2.08 2.78
C LEU A 54 -4.20 -0.89 3.55
N ALA A 55 -5.17 -0.21 2.97
CA ALA A 55 -5.82 0.93 3.60
C ALA A 55 -6.51 0.52 4.90
N LYS A 56 -7.19 -0.61 4.89
CA LYS A 56 -7.85 -1.12 6.09
C LYS A 56 -6.84 -1.41 7.19
N ALA A 57 -5.72 -2.03 6.84
CA ALA A 57 -4.67 -2.34 7.80
C ALA A 57 -4.04 -1.07 8.36
N LEU A 58 -3.98 -0.02 7.57
CA LEU A 58 -3.42 1.27 7.96
C LEU A 58 -4.45 2.18 8.63
N ASP A 59 -5.70 1.75 8.66
CA ASP A 59 -6.81 2.53 9.23
C ASP A 59 -6.96 3.89 8.55
N VAL A 60 -6.91 3.88 7.22
CA VAL A 60 -7.10 5.09 6.41
C VAL A 60 -8.08 4.77 5.28
N ASP A 61 -8.65 5.84 4.69
CA ASP A 61 -9.48 5.69 3.51
C ASP A 61 -8.59 5.28 2.32
N PRO A 62 -9.04 4.33 1.48
CA PRO A 62 -8.23 3.92 0.32
C PRO A 62 -7.80 5.07 -0.57
N THR A 63 -8.59 6.14 -0.67
CA THR A 63 -8.24 7.29 -1.49
C THR A 63 -6.99 7.99 -0.99
N GLU A 64 -6.64 7.86 0.28
CA GLU A 64 -5.41 8.44 0.80
C GLU A 64 -4.18 7.79 0.18
N LEU A 65 -4.28 6.52 -0.19
CA LEU A 65 -3.18 5.83 -0.85
C LEU A 65 -3.07 6.21 -2.32
N LEU A 66 -4.12 6.77 -2.89
CA LEU A 66 -4.12 7.22 -4.30
C LEU A 66 -3.50 8.60 -4.47
N GLY A 67 -3.19 9.28 -3.39
CA GLY A 67 -2.43 10.52 -3.45
C GLY A 67 -3.24 11.78 -3.73
N ASP A 68 -4.52 11.70 -3.61
CA ASP A 68 -5.37 12.90 -3.82
C ASP A 68 -5.92 13.42 -2.51
#